data_c415cdf6eefa1bcfe040101999b411e3
#
_entry.id   c415cdf6eefa1bcfe040101999b411e3
#
_cell.length_a   1.000
_cell.length_b   1.000
_cell.length_c   1.000
_cell.angle_alpha   90.00
_cell.angle_beta   90.00
_cell.angle_gamma   90.00
#
_symmetry.space_group_name_H-M   'P 1'
#
loop_
_entity.id
_entity.type
_entity.pdbx_description
1 polymer ?
#
loop_
_entity_poly.entity_id
_entity_poly.type
_entity_poly.pdbx_seq_one_letter_code
_entity_poly.pdbx_strand_id
1 'polypeptide(L)'
;TVSPTMIATSQMSAQTEEEQREMFYRTGILCDKINSVYMLKGMQNYMPGAMERARKILLVPDIFVYLFTGRMMNEPSELSTSQMLDVRTLKISQEQCNYAGVSPELFCEIGGHGKFIGNIKKEILKELGISYDIPFVCVPSHDTASAVMAIPSREEDYLFVSSGTWALIGAQCAGPIVNEKVLNAKLTNEIGAFGRTTLLRNSAGMFLVQRLKEEYEAETKVQMDWGAFTALADQWTGKVEIFDVNDDRLFNPRKMVREIQSMIHPEAANGTHEWPEILASTYISLGESYAQVLDTVRECTGDSYGEVYIVGGGSKNAMINQRCADRIQMPVVACDMECASIGNAVVQIAYFHPEYSYDRLREIVVSSLKVKRYEPAK
;
A
#
# COMPACT_ATOMS: atom_id res chain seq x y z
N THR A 1 -18.73 21.51 -3.14
CA THR A 1 -18.65 20.18 -2.48
C THR A 1 -17.28 20.03 -1.84
N VAL A 2 -17.25 19.79 -0.53
CA VAL A 2 -16.01 19.52 0.22
C VAL A 2 -15.60 18.08 -0.09
N SER A 3 -14.33 17.84 -0.46
CA SER A 3 -13.88 16.48 -0.75
C SER A 3 -13.74 15.65 0.54
N PRO A 4 -13.90 14.31 0.49
CA PRO A 4 -13.70 13.45 1.65
C PRO A 4 -12.31 13.62 2.29
N THR A 5 -11.27 13.77 1.48
CA THR A 5 -9.89 14.01 1.96
C THR A 5 -9.77 15.33 2.73
N MET A 6 -10.43 16.40 2.28
CA MET A 6 -10.43 17.69 3.01
C MET A 6 -11.13 17.55 4.36
N ILE A 7 -12.24 16.81 4.41
CA ILE A 7 -12.96 16.52 5.65
C ILE A 7 -12.02 15.77 6.63
N ALA A 8 -11.42 14.70 6.18
CA ALA A 8 -10.52 13.88 7.01
C ALA A 8 -9.30 14.68 7.48
N THR A 9 -8.66 15.45 6.59
CA THR A 9 -7.52 16.31 6.94
C THR A 9 -7.88 17.32 8.03
N SER A 10 -9.05 17.98 7.90
CA SER A 10 -9.51 18.93 8.92
C SER A 10 -9.71 18.27 10.28
N GLN A 11 -10.31 17.08 10.33
CA GLN A 11 -10.53 16.36 11.59
C GLN A 11 -9.22 15.90 12.23
N MET A 12 -8.29 15.36 11.44
CA MET A 12 -6.98 14.94 11.93
C MET A 12 -6.16 16.13 12.44
N SER A 13 -6.13 17.25 11.70
CA SER A 13 -5.40 18.45 12.09
C SER A 13 -5.95 19.14 13.35
N ALA A 14 -7.19 18.83 13.75
CA ALA A 14 -7.78 19.31 14.99
C ALA A 14 -7.33 18.53 16.24
N GLN A 15 -6.64 17.40 16.04
CA GLN A 15 -6.13 16.58 17.14
C GLN A 15 -4.74 17.06 17.59
N THR A 16 -4.47 16.86 18.89
CA THR A 16 -3.13 16.98 19.46
C THR A 16 -2.28 15.75 19.12
N GLU A 17 -0.98 15.89 19.24
CA GLU A 17 -0.04 14.77 19.07
C GLU A 17 -0.32 13.65 20.11
N GLU A 18 -0.71 14.01 21.34
CA GLU A 18 -1.04 13.05 22.38
C GLU A 18 -2.31 12.25 22.03
N GLU A 19 -3.35 12.89 21.50
CA GLU A 19 -4.56 12.20 21.04
C GLU A 19 -4.25 11.22 19.91
N GLN A 20 -3.41 11.62 18.93
CA GLN A 20 -2.97 10.74 17.86
C GLN A 20 -2.14 9.57 18.38
N ARG A 21 -1.26 9.83 19.35
CA ARG A 21 -0.47 8.81 20.04
C ARG A 21 -1.36 7.78 20.75
N GLU A 22 -2.36 8.25 21.50
CA GLU A 22 -3.33 7.36 22.15
C GLU A 22 -4.11 6.51 21.14
N MET A 23 -4.55 7.09 20.02
CA MET A 23 -5.24 6.36 18.96
C MET A 23 -4.36 5.25 18.37
N PHE A 24 -3.07 5.53 18.14
CA PHE A 24 -2.11 4.51 17.72
C PHE A 24 -2.00 3.37 18.74
N TYR A 25 -1.85 3.67 20.03
CA TYR A 25 -1.74 2.62 21.04
C TYR A 25 -3.02 1.81 21.24
N ARG A 26 -4.19 2.39 20.94
CA ARG A 26 -5.48 1.69 20.99
C ARG A 26 -5.66 0.72 19.83
N THR A 27 -5.22 1.09 18.65
CA THR A 27 -5.51 0.35 17.40
C THR A 27 -4.30 -0.35 16.80
N GLY A 28 -3.09 0.12 17.08
CA GLY A 28 -1.87 -0.27 16.37
C GLY A 28 -1.71 0.39 15.00
N ILE A 29 -2.63 1.28 14.61
CA ILE A 29 -2.70 1.91 13.28
C ILE A 29 -2.30 3.37 13.41
N LEU A 30 -1.34 3.80 12.59
CA LEU A 30 -0.88 5.18 12.55
C LEU A 30 -2.00 6.12 12.08
N CYS A 31 -2.09 7.28 12.71
CA CYS A 31 -3.02 8.32 12.28
C CYS A 31 -2.58 8.89 10.91
N ASP A 32 -3.47 8.81 9.95
CA ASP A 32 -3.30 9.41 8.62
C ASP A 32 -4.65 9.94 8.12
N LYS A 33 -4.60 11.02 7.32
CA LYS A 33 -5.78 11.64 6.69
C LYS A 33 -6.60 10.70 5.79
N ILE A 34 -6.05 9.53 5.43
CA ILE A 34 -6.75 8.50 4.67
C ILE A 34 -7.63 7.60 5.55
N ASN A 35 -7.40 7.56 6.87
CA ASN A 35 -8.17 6.68 7.74
C ASN A 35 -9.66 7.08 7.79
N SER A 36 -10.54 6.09 7.66
CA SER A 36 -12.00 6.31 7.62
C SER A 36 -12.57 6.88 8.91
N VAL A 37 -11.89 6.71 10.05
CA VAL A 37 -12.30 7.29 11.35
C VAL A 37 -12.49 8.81 11.25
N TYR A 38 -11.61 9.51 10.53
CA TYR A 38 -11.71 10.96 10.33
C TYR A 38 -12.83 11.34 9.37
N MET A 39 -13.07 10.54 8.34
CA MET A 39 -14.21 10.75 7.45
C MET A 39 -15.54 10.57 8.19
N LEU A 40 -15.67 9.51 8.98
CA LEU A 40 -16.86 9.26 9.81
C LEU A 40 -17.11 10.41 10.79
N LYS A 41 -16.04 10.89 11.46
CA LYS A 41 -16.11 12.05 12.35
C LYS A 41 -16.61 13.29 11.62
N GLY A 42 -16.06 13.58 10.46
CA GLY A 42 -16.46 14.76 9.66
C GLY A 42 -17.88 14.65 9.11
N MET A 43 -18.34 13.45 8.73
CA MET A 43 -19.70 13.21 8.24
C MET A 43 -20.79 13.60 9.26
N GLN A 44 -20.50 13.55 10.58
CA GLN A 44 -21.43 14.04 11.61
C GLN A 44 -21.83 15.49 11.36
N ASN A 45 -20.91 16.31 10.87
CA ASN A 45 -21.15 17.74 10.61
C ASN A 45 -21.72 18.00 9.22
N TYR A 46 -21.26 17.25 8.20
CA TYR A 46 -21.60 17.50 6.80
C TYR A 46 -22.84 16.73 6.32
N MET A 47 -23.14 15.58 6.94
CA MET A 47 -24.24 14.69 6.55
C MET A 47 -24.98 14.09 7.76
N PRO A 48 -25.41 14.89 8.76
CA PRO A 48 -25.99 14.35 10.00
C PRO A 48 -27.21 13.45 9.73
N GLY A 49 -28.10 13.83 8.84
CA GLY A 49 -29.25 13.02 8.50
C GLY A 49 -28.91 11.69 7.80
N ALA A 50 -27.75 11.53 7.18
CA ALA A 50 -27.29 10.25 6.68
C ALA A 50 -26.77 9.36 7.83
N MET A 51 -26.05 9.93 8.78
CA MET A 51 -25.53 9.22 9.94
C MET A 51 -26.64 8.67 10.84
N GLU A 52 -27.70 9.46 11.09
CA GLU A 52 -28.89 9.02 11.83
C GLU A 52 -29.62 7.81 11.19
N ARG A 53 -29.63 7.77 9.87
CA ARG A 53 -30.28 6.69 9.11
C ARG A 53 -29.39 5.51 8.80
N ALA A 54 -28.08 5.63 9.07
CA ALA A 54 -27.14 4.54 8.80
C ALA A 54 -27.56 3.24 9.51
N ARG A 55 -27.45 2.14 8.83
CA ARG A 55 -27.74 0.81 9.34
C ARG A 55 -26.51 -0.07 9.40
N LYS A 56 -25.62 0.07 8.42
CA LYS A 56 -24.33 -0.63 8.37
C LYS A 56 -23.28 0.26 7.73
N ILE A 57 -22.03 0.03 8.13
CA ILE A 57 -20.82 0.61 7.54
C ILE A 57 -20.16 -0.49 6.72
N LEU A 58 -20.04 -0.27 5.43
CA LEU A 58 -19.34 -1.13 4.49
C LEU A 58 -18.26 -0.30 3.79
N LEU A 59 -17.05 -0.82 3.76
CA LEU A 59 -15.98 -0.26 2.95
C LEU A 59 -16.22 -0.59 1.48
N VAL A 60 -15.53 0.06 0.56
CA VAL A 60 -15.83 -0.09 -0.87
C VAL A 60 -15.80 -1.54 -1.34
N PRO A 61 -14.81 -2.38 -0.99
CA PRO A 61 -14.84 -3.81 -1.35
C PRO A 61 -16.01 -4.57 -0.74
N ASP A 62 -16.40 -4.25 0.50
CA ASP A 62 -17.53 -4.88 1.17
C ASP A 62 -18.86 -4.61 0.44
N ILE A 63 -18.99 -3.43 -0.18
CA ILE A 63 -20.15 -3.07 -1.00
C ILE A 63 -20.25 -4.04 -2.19
N PHE A 64 -19.14 -4.37 -2.85
CA PHE A 64 -19.14 -5.35 -3.94
C PHE A 64 -19.53 -6.75 -3.44
N VAL A 65 -19.01 -7.17 -2.28
CA VAL A 65 -19.46 -8.44 -1.65
C VAL A 65 -20.97 -8.45 -1.46
N TYR A 66 -21.53 -7.37 -0.91
CA TYR A 66 -22.98 -7.25 -0.72
C TYR A 66 -23.76 -7.24 -2.04
N LEU A 67 -23.30 -6.50 -3.03
CA LEU A 67 -23.96 -6.43 -4.34
C LEU A 67 -23.99 -7.80 -5.02
N PHE A 68 -22.90 -8.55 -4.98
CA PHE A 68 -22.81 -9.86 -5.63
C PHE A 68 -23.49 -10.98 -4.85
N THR A 69 -23.43 -10.98 -3.53
CA THR A 69 -23.88 -12.10 -2.70
C THR A 69 -25.13 -11.82 -1.87
N GLY A 70 -25.40 -10.54 -1.57
CA GLY A 70 -26.41 -10.13 -0.58
C GLY A 70 -25.91 -10.25 0.87
N ARG A 71 -24.67 -10.67 1.11
CA ARG A 71 -24.06 -10.76 2.45
C ARG A 71 -23.34 -9.48 2.80
N MET A 72 -23.53 -9.01 4.02
CA MET A 72 -22.79 -7.87 4.58
C MET A 72 -21.74 -8.40 5.55
N MET A 73 -20.49 -8.02 5.30
CA MET A 73 -19.35 -8.31 6.17
C MET A 73 -18.35 -7.15 6.05
N ASN A 74 -17.40 -7.07 6.97
CA ASN A 74 -16.22 -6.21 6.82
C ASN A 74 -14.99 -7.09 6.60
N GLU A 75 -14.23 -6.79 5.56
CA GLU A 75 -13.01 -7.51 5.25
C GLU A 75 -11.86 -6.94 6.12
N PRO A 76 -11.08 -7.79 6.84
CA PRO A 76 -10.15 -7.32 7.85
C PRO A 76 -8.98 -6.49 7.32
N SER A 77 -8.44 -6.78 6.13
CA SER A 77 -7.29 -6.02 5.60
C SER A 77 -7.68 -4.58 5.29
N GLU A 78 -8.78 -4.38 4.60
CA GLU A 78 -9.32 -3.05 4.31
C GLU A 78 -9.81 -2.35 5.57
N LEU A 79 -10.50 -3.08 6.47
CA LEU A 79 -10.98 -2.52 7.72
C LEU A 79 -9.83 -2.03 8.62
N SER A 80 -8.66 -2.67 8.60
CA SER A 80 -7.51 -2.23 9.37
C SER A 80 -7.03 -0.83 8.97
N THR A 81 -7.13 -0.46 7.68
CA THR A 81 -6.74 0.88 7.22
C THR A 81 -7.65 2.00 7.74
N SER A 82 -8.84 1.64 8.23
CA SER A 82 -9.84 2.60 8.72
C SER A 82 -9.49 3.25 10.06
N GLN A 83 -8.57 2.66 10.84
CA GLN A 83 -8.28 2.97 12.25
C GLN A 83 -9.48 2.75 13.19
N MET A 84 -10.49 1.98 12.77
CA MET A 84 -11.62 1.59 13.61
C MET A 84 -11.42 0.24 14.31
N LEU A 85 -10.44 -0.55 13.82
CA LEU A 85 -10.10 -1.89 14.30
C LEU A 85 -8.87 -1.86 15.23
N ASP A 86 -8.87 -2.60 16.33
CA ASP A 86 -7.63 -2.97 17.04
C ASP A 86 -7.02 -4.20 16.37
N VAL A 87 -5.85 -4.02 15.76
CA VAL A 87 -5.17 -5.07 14.97
C VAL A 87 -4.71 -6.27 15.81
N ARG A 88 -4.60 -6.12 17.14
CA ARG A 88 -4.19 -7.20 18.08
C ARG A 88 -5.35 -8.15 18.40
N THR A 89 -6.55 -7.61 18.49
CA THR A 89 -7.74 -8.34 18.92
C THR A 89 -8.72 -8.64 17.79
N LEU A 90 -8.54 -7.99 16.64
CA LEU A 90 -9.47 -8.00 15.52
C LEU A 90 -10.90 -7.58 15.92
N LYS A 91 -11.00 -6.62 16.83
CA LYS A 91 -12.28 -6.07 17.29
C LYS A 91 -12.39 -4.60 16.98
N ILE A 92 -13.62 -4.16 16.71
CA ILE A 92 -13.93 -2.72 16.58
C ILE A 92 -13.66 -2.03 17.91
N SER A 93 -12.87 -0.96 17.88
CA SER A 93 -12.56 -0.16 19.07
C SER A 93 -13.75 0.73 19.44
N GLN A 94 -14.27 0.55 20.67
CA GLN A 94 -15.34 1.38 21.20
C GLN A 94 -14.92 2.85 21.29
N GLU A 95 -13.65 3.10 21.67
CA GLU A 95 -13.11 4.46 21.81
C GLU A 95 -13.04 5.17 20.47
N GLN A 96 -12.63 4.45 19.40
CA GLN A 96 -12.62 5.00 18.04
C GLN A 96 -14.04 5.26 17.55
N CYS A 97 -14.99 4.40 17.88
CA CYS A 97 -16.40 4.63 17.58
C CYS A 97 -16.95 5.85 18.31
N ASN A 98 -16.60 6.04 19.58
CA ASN A 98 -16.97 7.23 20.35
C ASN A 98 -16.39 8.50 19.74
N TYR A 99 -15.11 8.48 19.34
CA TYR A 99 -14.47 9.59 18.64
C TYR A 99 -15.16 9.91 17.31
N ALA A 100 -15.45 8.90 16.50
CA ALA A 100 -16.11 9.04 15.20
C ALA A 100 -17.61 9.43 15.32
N GLY A 101 -18.22 9.25 16.50
CA GLY A 101 -19.65 9.47 16.71
C GLY A 101 -20.54 8.39 16.09
N VAL A 102 -20.08 7.16 16.04
CA VAL A 102 -20.80 6.00 15.46
C VAL A 102 -20.96 4.88 16.48
N SER A 103 -22.00 4.03 16.33
CA SER A 103 -22.13 2.81 17.14
C SER A 103 -21.27 1.69 16.55
N PRO A 104 -20.57 0.88 17.38
CA PRO A 104 -19.90 -0.33 16.91
C PRO A 104 -20.83 -1.33 16.21
N GLU A 105 -22.13 -1.32 16.53
CA GLU A 105 -23.15 -2.17 15.89
C GLU A 105 -23.38 -1.88 14.41
N LEU A 106 -22.91 -0.73 13.93
CA LEU A 106 -22.94 -0.38 12.52
C LEU A 106 -21.94 -1.20 11.69
N PHE A 107 -20.87 -1.72 12.32
CA PHE A 107 -19.95 -2.63 11.65
C PHE A 107 -20.57 -4.01 11.53
N CYS A 108 -20.12 -4.76 10.52
CA CYS A 108 -20.58 -6.11 10.27
C CYS A 108 -19.66 -7.14 10.94
N GLU A 109 -19.99 -8.41 10.83
CA GLU A 109 -19.10 -9.51 11.17
C GLU A 109 -17.80 -9.36 10.36
N ILE A 110 -16.65 -9.54 11.01
CA ILE A 110 -15.35 -9.47 10.35
C ILE A 110 -15.07 -10.82 9.70
N GLY A 111 -14.81 -10.80 8.39
CA GLY A 111 -14.55 -11.99 7.60
C GLY A 111 -13.20 -12.64 7.88
N GLY A 112 -13.04 -13.87 7.43
CA GLY A 112 -11.76 -14.61 7.46
C GLY A 112 -11.27 -14.94 6.06
N HIS A 113 -10.00 -14.70 5.77
CA HIS A 113 -9.42 -15.00 4.47
C HIS A 113 -9.48 -16.50 4.13
N GLY A 114 -9.80 -16.82 2.88
CA GLY A 114 -10.01 -18.19 2.41
C GLY A 114 -11.35 -18.78 2.86
N LYS A 115 -12.27 -18.01 3.45
CA LYS A 115 -13.59 -18.49 3.88
C LYS A 115 -14.68 -18.16 2.87
N PHE A 116 -15.65 -19.06 2.77
CA PHE A 116 -16.85 -18.85 1.97
C PHE A 116 -17.72 -17.73 2.55
N ILE A 117 -18.13 -16.80 1.72
CA ILE A 117 -19.04 -15.71 2.10
C ILE A 117 -20.47 -16.06 1.67
N GLY A 118 -20.64 -16.52 0.46
CA GLY A 118 -21.93 -16.85 -0.17
C GLY A 118 -21.75 -17.19 -1.63
N ASN A 119 -22.81 -17.57 -2.31
CA ASN A 119 -22.78 -17.69 -3.78
C ASN A 119 -23.18 -16.36 -4.42
N ILE A 120 -22.68 -16.13 -5.63
CA ILE A 120 -23.16 -15.01 -6.46
C ILE A 120 -24.67 -15.18 -6.68
N LYS A 121 -25.41 -14.08 -6.58
CA LYS A 121 -26.87 -14.04 -6.75
C LYS A 121 -27.28 -14.65 -8.08
N LYS A 122 -28.35 -15.46 -8.06
CA LYS A 122 -28.86 -16.15 -9.26
C LYS A 122 -29.27 -15.20 -10.37
N GLU A 123 -29.77 -14.00 -10.02
CA GLU A 123 -30.12 -12.96 -10.97
C GLU A 123 -28.93 -12.51 -11.81
N ILE A 124 -27.80 -12.32 -11.16
CA ILE A 124 -26.53 -11.94 -11.82
C ILE A 124 -26.01 -13.08 -12.69
N LEU A 125 -26.00 -14.31 -12.18
CA LEU A 125 -25.58 -15.48 -12.96
C LEU A 125 -26.45 -15.67 -14.21
N LYS A 126 -27.75 -15.47 -14.07
CA LYS A 126 -28.69 -15.55 -15.19
C LYS A 126 -28.44 -14.49 -16.24
N GLU A 127 -28.18 -13.23 -15.82
CA GLU A 127 -27.85 -12.12 -16.73
C GLU A 127 -26.55 -12.40 -17.51
N LEU A 128 -25.58 -13.04 -16.87
CA LEU A 128 -24.30 -13.43 -17.48
C LEU A 128 -24.38 -14.75 -18.28
N GLY A 129 -25.53 -15.44 -18.31
CA GLY A 129 -25.69 -16.73 -18.99
C GLY A 129 -24.97 -17.89 -18.30
N ILE A 130 -24.70 -17.77 -16.99
CA ILE A 130 -23.99 -18.77 -16.19
C ILE A 130 -25.06 -19.68 -15.50
N SER A 131 -24.95 -21.00 -15.69
CA SER A 131 -25.92 -21.98 -15.22
C SER A 131 -25.53 -22.69 -13.91
N TYR A 132 -24.33 -22.40 -13.36
CA TYR A 132 -23.82 -23.02 -12.14
C TYR A 132 -23.56 -21.95 -11.05
N ASP A 133 -23.54 -22.39 -9.79
CA ASP A 133 -23.25 -21.51 -8.67
C ASP A 133 -21.76 -21.18 -8.62
N ILE A 134 -21.44 -19.90 -8.38
CA ILE A 134 -20.07 -19.43 -8.20
C ILE A 134 -19.91 -19.02 -6.74
N PRO A 135 -19.01 -19.65 -5.97
CA PRO A 135 -18.73 -19.26 -4.60
C PRO A 135 -17.98 -17.93 -4.57
N PHE A 136 -18.35 -17.08 -3.63
CA PHE A 136 -17.63 -15.85 -3.31
C PHE A 136 -16.79 -16.10 -2.06
N VAL A 137 -15.49 -15.88 -2.15
CA VAL A 137 -14.51 -16.18 -1.10
C VAL A 137 -13.97 -14.88 -0.52
N CYS A 138 -13.81 -14.82 0.80
CA CYS A 138 -13.15 -13.70 1.46
C CYS A 138 -11.66 -13.72 1.14
N VAL A 139 -11.17 -12.68 0.50
CA VAL A 139 -9.76 -12.46 0.17
C VAL A 139 -9.31 -11.13 0.74
N PRO A 140 -8.01 -10.88 0.96
CA PRO A 140 -7.53 -9.54 1.30
C PRO A 140 -7.95 -8.56 0.21
N SER A 141 -8.81 -7.61 0.55
CA SER A 141 -9.35 -6.64 -0.40
C SER A 141 -8.50 -5.37 -0.50
N HIS A 142 -7.68 -5.10 0.50
CA HIS A 142 -6.59 -4.14 0.36
C HIS A 142 -5.54 -4.73 -0.60
N ASP A 143 -5.29 -4.03 -1.71
CA ASP A 143 -4.44 -4.53 -2.80
C ASP A 143 -3.02 -4.88 -2.35
N THR A 144 -2.45 -4.10 -1.42
CA THR A 144 -1.14 -4.39 -0.84
C THR A 144 -1.14 -5.68 -0.02
N ALA A 145 -2.17 -5.95 0.77
CA ALA A 145 -2.26 -7.21 1.53
C ALA A 145 -2.32 -8.44 0.60
N SER A 146 -3.02 -8.31 -0.52
CA SER A 146 -3.00 -9.32 -1.59
C SER A 146 -1.63 -9.39 -2.28
N ALA A 147 -1.01 -8.25 -2.61
CA ALA A 147 0.30 -8.23 -3.26
C ALA A 147 1.40 -8.85 -2.39
N VAL A 148 1.38 -8.60 -1.08
CA VAL A 148 2.31 -9.18 -0.12
C VAL A 148 2.15 -10.71 -0.07
N MET A 149 0.92 -11.25 -0.13
CA MET A 149 0.70 -12.70 -0.20
C MET A 149 1.32 -13.37 -1.44
N ALA A 150 1.48 -12.62 -2.53
CA ALA A 150 2.11 -13.10 -3.77
C ALA A 150 3.65 -12.94 -3.79
N ILE A 151 4.28 -12.48 -2.72
CA ILE A 151 5.74 -12.36 -2.66
C ILE A 151 6.36 -13.76 -2.57
N PRO A 152 7.29 -14.13 -3.47
CA PRO A 152 7.86 -15.46 -3.54
C PRO A 152 9.00 -15.70 -2.53
N SER A 153 8.80 -15.27 -1.28
CA SER A 153 9.74 -15.52 -0.19
C SER A 153 9.57 -16.95 0.34
N ARG A 154 10.64 -17.60 0.74
CA ARG A 154 10.62 -18.86 1.47
C ARG A 154 10.53 -18.66 2.99
N GLU A 155 10.86 -17.46 3.44
CA GLU A 155 10.74 -17.07 4.85
C GLU A 155 9.33 -16.62 5.17
N GLU A 156 8.85 -16.86 6.39
CA GLU A 156 7.54 -16.39 6.83
C GLU A 156 7.50 -14.86 7.01
N ASP A 157 8.57 -14.30 7.57
CA ASP A 157 8.75 -12.88 7.75
C ASP A 157 9.77 -12.36 6.74
N TYR A 158 9.45 -11.30 6.01
CA TYR A 158 10.29 -10.77 4.95
C TYR A 158 10.06 -9.28 4.72
N LEU A 159 11.10 -8.62 4.19
CA LEU A 159 11.03 -7.23 3.77
C LEU A 159 10.44 -7.08 2.37
N PHE A 160 9.64 -6.04 2.17
CA PHE A 160 9.05 -5.79 0.86
C PHE A 160 8.92 -4.29 0.55
N VAL A 161 8.82 -4.02 -0.75
CA VAL A 161 8.39 -2.74 -1.32
C VAL A 161 7.31 -3.03 -2.35
N SER A 162 6.09 -2.61 -2.09
CA SER A 162 5.03 -2.57 -3.09
C SER A 162 5.10 -1.23 -3.82
N SER A 163 5.88 -1.20 -4.91
CA SER A 163 6.21 0.02 -5.67
C SER A 163 5.19 0.26 -6.79
N GLY A 164 4.02 0.76 -6.41
CA GLY A 164 2.98 1.23 -7.30
C GLY A 164 3.02 2.76 -7.51
N THR A 165 1.87 3.38 -7.72
CA THR A 165 1.73 4.86 -7.73
C THR A 165 2.31 5.45 -6.44
N TRP A 166 1.92 4.91 -5.29
CA TRP A 166 2.61 5.06 -4.00
C TRP A 166 3.50 3.85 -3.76
N ALA A 167 4.49 3.98 -2.91
CA ALA A 167 5.29 2.87 -2.43
C ALA A 167 4.91 2.55 -0.98
N LEU A 168 4.47 1.31 -0.74
CA LEU A 168 4.26 0.78 0.60
C LEU A 168 5.47 -0.08 0.94
N ILE A 169 6.21 0.32 1.96
CA ILE A 169 7.52 -0.23 2.31
C ILE A 169 7.46 -0.79 3.71
N GLY A 170 7.81 -2.06 3.88
CA GLY A 170 7.64 -2.68 5.19
C GLY A 170 8.15 -4.10 5.30
N ALA A 171 7.62 -4.79 6.32
CA ALA A 171 7.82 -6.21 6.54
C ALA A 171 6.49 -6.93 6.75
N GLN A 172 6.40 -8.16 6.28
CA GLN A 172 5.42 -9.09 6.79
C GLN A 172 5.94 -9.66 8.11
N CYS A 173 5.08 -9.67 9.13
CA CYS A 173 5.39 -10.12 10.48
C CYS A 173 4.34 -11.12 10.98
N ALA A 174 4.72 -11.94 11.97
CA ALA A 174 3.80 -12.89 12.62
C ALA A 174 2.64 -12.19 13.34
N GLY A 175 2.85 -10.98 13.86
CA GLY A 175 1.84 -10.21 14.56
C GLY A 175 2.18 -8.73 14.65
N PRO A 176 1.24 -7.88 15.14
CA PRO A 176 1.41 -6.45 15.18
C PRO A 176 2.45 -5.99 16.21
N ILE A 177 3.22 -4.97 15.85
CA ILE A 177 4.23 -4.34 16.71
C ILE A 177 3.73 -2.94 17.09
N VAL A 178 3.32 -2.77 18.35
CA VAL A 178 2.77 -1.51 18.85
C VAL A 178 3.63 -0.98 19.99
N ASN A 179 4.52 -0.08 19.67
CA ASN A 179 5.45 0.52 20.63
C ASN A 179 5.90 1.92 20.18
N GLU A 180 6.64 2.60 21.05
CA GLU A 180 7.17 3.95 20.81
C GLU A 180 8.07 4.03 19.56
N LYS A 181 8.88 3.01 19.33
CA LYS A 181 9.83 2.98 18.21
C LYS A 181 9.07 2.96 16.88
N VAL A 182 8.03 2.13 16.78
CA VAL A 182 7.16 2.03 15.60
C VAL A 182 6.40 3.33 15.36
N LEU A 183 5.87 3.94 16.42
CA LEU A 183 5.18 5.23 16.33
C LEU A 183 6.10 6.34 15.82
N ASN A 184 7.29 6.47 16.44
CA ASN A 184 8.27 7.50 16.05
C ASN A 184 8.82 7.29 14.62
N ALA A 185 8.89 6.03 14.18
CA ALA A 185 9.25 5.65 12.83
C ALA A 185 8.12 5.91 11.80
N LYS A 186 6.95 6.32 12.26
CA LYS A 186 5.73 6.52 11.43
C LYS A 186 5.36 5.26 10.65
N LEU A 187 5.47 4.10 11.30
CA LEU A 187 5.03 2.83 10.75
C LEU A 187 3.62 2.51 11.25
N THR A 188 2.84 1.84 10.43
CA THR A 188 1.49 1.37 10.75
C THR A 188 1.42 -0.14 10.64
N ASN A 189 0.53 -0.76 11.43
CA ASN A 189 0.22 -2.18 11.29
C ASN A 189 -1.07 -2.34 10.48
N GLU A 190 -1.04 -3.18 9.47
CA GLU A 190 -2.22 -3.55 8.69
C GLU A 190 -2.41 -5.06 8.72
N ILE A 191 -3.64 -5.53 8.56
CA ILE A 191 -3.94 -6.95 8.54
C ILE A 191 -3.60 -7.51 7.15
N GLY A 192 -2.62 -8.38 7.11
CA GLY A 192 -2.24 -9.15 5.92
C GLY A 192 -3.08 -10.42 5.73
N ALA A 193 -2.77 -11.20 4.68
CA ALA A 193 -3.43 -12.45 4.41
C ALA A 193 -3.32 -13.44 5.59
N PHE A 194 -4.41 -14.17 5.86
CA PHE A 194 -4.48 -15.19 6.91
C PHE A 194 -4.10 -14.71 8.33
N GLY A 195 -4.36 -13.44 8.63
CA GLY A 195 -4.10 -12.86 9.95
C GLY A 195 -2.63 -12.51 10.23
N ARG A 196 -1.77 -12.57 9.22
CA ARG A 196 -0.41 -11.99 9.31
C ARG A 196 -0.52 -10.47 9.44
N THR A 197 0.53 -9.84 9.88
CA THR A 197 0.61 -8.38 9.97
C THR A 197 1.56 -7.85 8.92
N THR A 198 1.16 -6.77 8.28
CA THR A 198 2.01 -5.98 7.41
C THR A 198 2.38 -4.71 8.17
N LEU A 199 3.61 -4.64 8.69
CA LEU A 199 4.16 -3.43 9.30
C LEU A 199 4.78 -2.58 8.21
N LEU A 200 4.22 -1.42 7.90
CA LEU A 200 4.61 -0.64 6.73
C LEU A 200 4.53 0.87 6.94
N ARG A 201 5.10 1.59 5.98
CA ARG A 201 4.98 3.03 5.81
C ARG A 201 4.71 3.37 4.35
N ASN A 202 3.84 4.36 4.12
CA ASN A 202 3.65 4.97 2.81
C ASN A 202 4.84 5.90 2.47
N SER A 203 5.29 5.85 1.23
CA SER A 203 6.33 6.71 0.66
C SER A 203 5.95 7.12 -0.75
N ALA A 204 6.64 8.11 -1.28
CA ALA A 204 6.52 8.43 -2.70
C ALA A 204 6.89 7.22 -3.56
N GLY A 205 6.15 7.01 -4.62
CA GLY A 205 6.33 5.90 -5.56
C GLY A 205 6.41 6.38 -7.01
N MET A 206 5.89 5.57 -7.90
CA MET A 206 6.00 5.80 -9.35
C MET A 206 5.16 6.99 -9.84
N PHE A 207 4.31 7.61 -9.01
CA PHE A 207 3.56 8.81 -9.42
C PHE A 207 4.50 9.96 -9.84
N LEU A 208 5.69 10.07 -9.21
CA LEU A 208 6.70 11.05 -9.62
C LEU A 208 7.10 10.83 -11.08
N VAL A 209 7.37 9.59 -11.43
CA VAL A 209 7.79 9.20 -12.78
C VAL A 209 6.63 9.34 -13.78
N GLN A 210 5.39 9.03 -13.35
CA GLN A 210 4.20 9.22 -14.18
C GLN A 210 4.01 10.70 -14.55
N ARG A 211 4.13 11.59 -13.57
CA ARG A 211 4.05 13.05 -13.77
C ARG A 211 5.17 13.56 -14.66
N LEU A 212 6.41 13.07 -14.45
CA LEU A 212 7.55 13.43 -15.31
C LEU A 212 7.31 13.00 -16.76
N LYS A 213 6.76 11.80 -16.99
CA LYS A 213 6.43 11.33 -18.34
C LYS A 213 5.38 12.22 -19.02
N GLU A 214 4.31 12.56 -18.33
CA GLU A 214 3.28 13.48 -18.83
C GLU A 214 3.88 14.85 -19.22
N GLU A 215 4.79 15.37 -18.39
CA GLU A 215 5.44 16.65 -18.65
C GLU A 215 6.45 16.57 -19.80
N TYR A 216 7.21 15.48 -19.91
CA TYR A 216 8.10 15.21 -21.03
C TYR A 216 7.34 15.19 -22.36
N GLU A 217 6.26 14.41 -22.43
CA GLU A 217 5.42 14.30 -23.63
C GLU A 217 4.75 15.63 -24.00
N ALA A 218 4.34 16.40 -22.99
CA ALA A 218 3.77 17.72 -23.19
C ALA A 218 4.79 18.75 -23.71
N GLU A 219 6.05 18.67 -23.25
CA GLU A 219 7.14 19.58 -23.64
C GLU A 219 7.71 19.25 -25.03
N THR A 220 8.07 17.98 -25.22
CA THR A 220 8.76 17.53 -26.44
C THR A 220 7.81 17.21 -27.61
N LYS A 221 6.52 17.01 -27.33
CA LYS A 221 5.51 16.50 -28.28
C LYS A 221 5.81 15.08 -28.80
N VAL A 222 6.66 14.34 -28.10
CA VAL A 222 7.02 12.95 -28.43
C VAL A 222 6.33 12.01 -27.45
N GLN A 223 5.49 11.13 -27.95
CA GLN A 223 4.91 10.03 -27.15
C GLN A 223 5.91 8.89 -27.06
N MET A 224 6.11 8.37 -25.86
CA MET A 224 7.01 7.26 -25.59
C MET A 224 6.32 6.14 -24.83
N ASP A 225 6.66 4.89 -25.14
CA ASP A 225 6.35 3.79 -24.23
C ASP A 225 7.19 3.87 -22.94
N TRP A 226 6.80 3.12 -21.93
CA TRP A 226 7.46 3.16 -20.63
C TRP A 226 8.93 2.70 -20.67
N GLY A 227 9.24 1.73 -21.53
CA GLY A 227 10.61 1.21 -21.67
C GLY A 227 11.55 2.26 -22.25
N ALA A 228 11.13 2.90 -23.35
CA ALA A 228 11.90 3.98 -23.98
C ALA A 228 12.05 5.19 -23.05
N PHE A 229 11.01 5.59 -22.33
CA PHE A 229 11.07 6.70 -21.37
C PHE A 229 12.03 6.39 -20.21
N THR A 230 11.97 5.18 -19.66
CA THR A 230 12.90 4.75 -18.60
C THR A 230 14.35 4.74 -19.07
N ALA A 231 14.59 4.28 -20.30
CA ALA A 231 15.95 4.21 -20.87
C ALA A 231 16.60 5.60 -21.12
N LEU A 232 15.83 6.69 -21.09
CA LEU A 232 16.42 8.04 -21.14
C LEU A 232 17.37 8.29 -19.97
N ALA A 233 17.07 7.74 -18.79
CA ALA A 233 17.92 7.87 -17.63
C ALA A 233 19.33 7.27 -17.82
N ASP A 234 19.45 6.20 -18.62
CA ASP A 234 20.72 5.53 -18.93
C ASP A 234 21.67 6.41 -19.77
N GLN A 235 21.16 7.48 -20.37
CA GLN A 235 21.96 8.44 -21.16
C GLN A 235 22.72 9.42 -20.26
N TRP A 236 22.34 9.53 -18.98
CA TRP A 236 23.05 10.40 -18.04
C TRP A 236 24.33 9.73 -17.55
N THR A 237 25.45 10.39 -17.80
CA THR A 237 26.80 9.92 -17.40
C THR A 237 27.45 10.82 -16.34
N GLY A 238 26.75 11.89 -15.95
CA GLY A 238 27.21 12.83 -14.93
C GLY A 238 26.95 12.30 -13.51
N LYS A 239 27.27 13.13 -12.53
CA LYS A 239 26.93 12.87 -11.13
C LYS A 239 25.41 12.86 -10.97
N VAL A 240 24.90 11.91 -10.22
CA VAL A 240 23.48 11.85 -9.87
C VAL A 240 23.30 12.49 -8.50
N GLU A 241 22.44 13.49 -8.41
CA GLU A 241 22.09 14.14 -7.16
C GLU A 241 20.86 13.44 -6.53
N ILE A 242 20.93 13.22 -5.21
CA ILE A 242 19.85 12.55 -4.45
C ILE A 242 19.02 13.62 -3.73
N PHE A 243 17.71 13.49 -3.80
CA PHE A 243 16.77 14.36 -3.13
C PHE A 243 15.74 13.57 -2.30
N ASP A 244 15.09 14.23 -1.34
CA ASP A 244 14.00 13.61 -0.58
C ASP A 244 12.73 13.50 -1.46
N VAL A 245 12.41 12.28 -1.85
CA VAL A 245 11.22 11.99 -2.66
C VAL A 245 9.90 12.23 -1.92
N ASN A 246 9.93 12.34 -0.59
CA ASN A 246 8.78 12.59 0.27
C ASN A 246 8.63 14.08 0.65
N ASP A 247 9.41 14.98 0.06
CA ASP A 247 9.27 16.42 0.28
C ASP A 247 7.88 16.89 -0.16
N ASP A 248 7.22 17.69 0.70
CA ASP A 248 5.85 18.19 0.47
C ASP A 248 5.69 18.93 -0.87
N ARG A 249 6.76 19.54 -1.39
CA ARG A 249 6.77 20.21 -2.70
C ARG A 249 6.44 19.26 -3.85
N LEU A 250 6.70 17.95 -3.69
CA LEU A 250 6.47 16.93 -4.72
C LEU A 250 5.05 16.32 -4.67
N PHE A 251 4.27 16.62 -3.62
CA PHE A 251 2.96 15.98 -3.47
C PHE A 251 1.97 16.33 -4.59
N ASN A 252 1.88 17.60 -4.97
CA ASN A 252 1.03 18.05 -6.09
C ASN A 252 1.55 19.35 -6.72
N PRO A 253 2.76 19.38 -7.27
CA PRO A 253 3.32 20.58 -7.85
C PRO A 253 2.63 20.94 -9.16
N ARG A 254 2.72 22.21 -9.53
CA ARG A 254 2.28 22.66 -10.85
C ARG A 254 3.14 22.05 -11.97
N LYS A 255 4.44 21.88 -11.71
CA LYS A 255 5.43 21.29 -12.61
C LYS A 255 6.43 20.45 -11.81
N MET A 256 6.30 19.13 -11.92
CA MET A 256 7.16 18.17 -11.21
C MET A 256 8.64 18.34 -11.59
N VAL A 257 8.91 18.48 -12.87
CA VAL A 257 10.29 18.64 -13.36
C VAL A 257 10.99 19.86 -12.75
N ARG A 258 10.27 20.96 -12.51
CA ARG A 258 10.83 22.18 -11.93
C ARG A 258 11.13 22.04 -10.45
N GLU A 259 10.26 21.36 -9.71
CA GLU A 259 10.50 21.10 -8.29
C GLU A 259 11.73 20.20 -8.12
N ILE A 260 11.81 19.10 -8.88
CA ILE A 260 12.97 18.20 -8.82
C ILE A 260 14.25 18.96 -9.23
N GLN A 261 14.22 19.73 -10.32
CA GLN A 261 15.37 20.54 -10.72
C GLN A 261 15.83 21.48 -9.62
N SER A 262 14.89 22.14 -8.92
CA SER A 262 15.22 23.04 -7.81
C SER A 262 15.86 22.33 -6.62
N MET A 263 15.59 21.03 -6.45
CA MET A 263 16.20 20.22 -5.40
C MET A 263 17.60 19.76 -5.75
N ILE A 264 17.84 19.36 -7.00
CA ILE A 264 19.16 18.89 -7.44
C ILE A 264 20.11 20.02 -7.82
N HIS A 265 19.56 21.16 -8.27
CA HIS A 265 20.32 22.36 -8.65
C HIS A 265 19.68 23.63 -8.08
N PRO A 266 19.81 23.89 -6.77
CA PRO A 266 19.17 25.07 -6.14
C PRO A 266 19.61 26.42 -6.77
N GLU A 267 20.86 26.51 -7.25
CA GLU A 267 21.44 27.69 -7.89
C GLU A 267 20.92 27.91 -9.33
N ALA A 268 20.38 26.86 -9.97
CA ALA A 268 19.91 26.90 -11.35
C ALA A 268 18.43 26.50 -11.46
N ALA A 269 17.63 26.69 -10.43
CA ALA A 269 16.23 26.25 -10.35
C ALA A 269 15.34 26.74 -11.52
N ASN A 270 15.66 27.89 -12.14
CA ASN A 270 14.97 28.45 -13.28
C ASN A 270 15.68 28.21 -14.63
N GLY A 271 16.77 27.46 -14.61
CA GLY A 271 17.56 27.10 -15.82
C GLY A 271 16.86 26.09 -16.74
N THR A 272 17.58 25.68 -17.76
CA THR A 272 17.23 24.51 -18.58
C THR A 272 17.49 23.24 -17.76
N HIS A 273 16.65 22.21 -17.95
CA HIS A 273 16.85 20.90 -17.33
C HIS A 273 17.23 19.87 -18.39
N GLU A 274 17.96 18.86 -17.95
CA GLU A 274 18.34 17.70 -18.75
C GLU A 274 17.44 16.51 -18.35
N TRP A 275 16.58 16.05 -19.24
CA TRP A 275 15.64 14.95 -18.94
C TRP A 275 16.33 13.66 -18.46
N PRO A 276 17.48 13.23 -19.04
CA PRO A 276 18.22 12.09 -18.52
C PRO A 276 18.66 12.25 -17.07
N GLU A 277 19.15 13.44 -16.66
CA GLU A 277 19.54 13.74 -15.30
C GLU A 277 18.38 13.70 -14.33
N ILE A 278 17.26 14.37 -14.66
CA ILE A 278 16.03 14.39 -13.83
C ILE A 278 15.55 12.97 -13.58
N LEU A 279 15.52 12.12 -14.60
CA LEU A 279 15.07 10.74 -14.47
C LEU A 279 16.04 9.87 -13.68
N ALA A 280 17.35 9.97 -13.95
CA ALA A 280 18.37 9.24 -13.19
C ALA A 280 18.33 9.62 -11.71
N SER A 281 18.27 10.92 -11.39
CA SER A 281 18.17 11.41 -10.02
C SER A 281 16.88 10.94 -9.35
N THR A 282 15.75 10.93 -10.06
CA THR A 282 14.47 10.44 -9.51
C THR A 282 14.53 8.94 -9.18
N TYR A 283 15.03 8.11 -10.10
CA TYR A 283 15.11 6.67 -9.87
C TYR A 283 16.08 6.30 -8.74
N ILE A 284 17.25 6.94 -8.69
CA ILE A 284 18.23 6.72 -7.63
C ILE A 284 17.67 7.19 -6.28
N SER A 285 16.99 8.35 -6.23
CA SER A 285 16.37 8.86 -5.01
C SER A 285 15.25 7.98 -4.49
N LEU A 286 14.44 7.37 -5.38
CA LEU A 286 13.43 6.37 -5.01
C LEU A 286 14.09 5.14 -4.37
N GLY A 287 15.13 4.57 -5.00
CA GLY A 287 15.86 3.42 -4.48
C GLY A 287 16.52 3.71 -3.12
N GLU A 288 17.09 4.90 -2.95
CA GLU A 288 17.64 5.37 -1.67
C GLU A 288 16.56 5.46 -0.58
N SER A 289 15.42 6.08 -0.90
CA SER A 289 14.30 6.22 0.04
C SER A 289 13.74 4.85 0.46
N TYR A 290 13.63 3.91 -0.48
CA TYR A 290 13.17 2.56 -0.16
C TYR A 290 14.10 1.88 0.85
N ALA A 291 15.41 1.94 0.62
CA ALA A 291 16.39 1.36 1.51
C ALA A 291 16.38 2.01 2.90
N GLN A 292 16.24 3.34 2.99
CA GLN A 292 16.17 4.06 4.27
C GLN A 292 14.95 3.63 5.10
N VAL A 293 13.79 3.48 4.46
CA VAL A 293 12.58 3.02 5.17
C VAL A 293 12.75 1.56 5.61
N LEU A 294 13.32 0.69 4.76
CA LEU A 294 13.59 -0.71 5.11
C LEU A 294 14.57 -0.85 6.29
N ASP A 295 15.61 -0.02 6.37
CA ASP A 295 16.51 0.03 7.53
C ASP A 295 15.72 0.37 8.81
N THR A 296 14.83 1.37 8.73
CA THR A 296 13.94 1.74 9.84
C THR A 296 13.01 0.58 10.25
N VAL A 297 12.46 -0.14 9.28
CA VAL A 297 11.61 -1.34 9.52
C VAL A 297 12.41 -2.43 10.24
N ARG A 298 13.62 -2.76 9.75
CA ARG A 298 14.53 -3.74 10.39
C ARG A 298 14.84 -3.38 11.84
N GLU A 299 15.09 -2.11 12.07
CA GLU A 299 15.31 -1.62 13.44
C GLU A 299 14.08 -1.79 14.34
N CYS A 300 12.88 -1.60 13.80
CA CYS A 300 11.63 -1.71 14.55
C CYS A 300 11.23 -3.15 14.84
N THR A 301 11.44 -4.06 13.89
CA THR A 301 11.17 -5.49 14.06
C THR A 301 12.22 -6.17 14.93
N GLY A 302 13.49 -5.78 14.80
CA GLY A 302 14.62 -6.43 15.44
C GLY A 302 15.01 -7.76 14.80
N ASP A 303 14.39 -8.13 13.68
CA ASP A 303 14.60 -9.39 12.98
C ASP A 303 15.73 -9.29 11.95
N SER A 304 16.28 -10.46 11.59
CA SER A 304 17.25 -10.61 10.52
C SER A 304 16.57 -11.08 9.25
N TYR A 305 16.83 -10.41 8.14
CA TYR A 305 16.25 -10.70 6.84
C TYR A 305 17.34 -11.02 5.83
N GLY A 306 17.10 -12.00 4.95
CA GLY A 306 18.06 -12.43 3.93
C GLY A 306 18.03 -11.60 2.66
N GLU A 307 16.87 -11.05 2.30
CA GLU A 307 16.65 -10.32 1.05
C GLU A 307 15.42 -9.41 1.12
N VAL A 308 15.32 -8.50 0.16
CA VAL A 308 14.21 -7.57 -0.02
C VAL A 308 13.44 -7.93 -1.28
N TYR A 309 12.12 -7.91 -1.22
CA TYR A 309 11.26 -8.13 -2.37
C TYR A 309 10.66 -6.81 -2.87
N ILE A 310 10.81 -6.50 -4.16
CA ILE A 310 10.17 -5.34 -4.80
C ILE A 310 9.14 -5.84 -5.81
N VAL A 311 7.88 -5.44 -5.61
CA VAL A 311 6.75 -5.79 -6.46
C VAL A 311 6.10 -4.53 -7.06
N GLY A 312 5.21 -4.71 -8.02
CA GLY A 312 4.52 -3.59 -8.68
C GLY A 312 5.34 -2.95 -9.80
N GLY A 313 4.89 -1.81 -10.32
CA GLY A 313 5.48 -1.17 -11.50
C GLY A 313 6.95 -0.77 -11.36
N GLY A 314 7.37 -0.36 -10.16
CA GLY A 314 8.75 0.01 -9.85
C GLY A 314 9.73 -1.17 -9.91
N SER A 315 9.26 -2.42 -9.72
CA SER A 315 10.11 -3.61 -9.83
C SER A 315 10.75 -3.78 -11.23
N LYS A 316 10.18 -3.16 -12.24
CA LYS A 316 10.70 -3.17 -13.62
C LYS A 316 11.93 -2.27 -13.80
N ASN A 317 12.15 -1.33 -12.88
CA ASN A 317 13.23 -0.35 -13.01
C ASN A 317 14.53 -0.85 -12.37
N ALA A 318 15.54 -1.09 -13.20
CA ALA A 318 16.83 -1.62 -12.75
C ALA A 318 17.60 -0.64 -11.84
N MET A 319 17.51 0.67 -12.08
CA MET A 319 18.20 1.68 -11.27
C MET A 319 17.65 1.73 -9.84
N ILE A 320 16.31 1.70 -9.68
CA ILE A 320 15.66 1.65 -8.37
C ILE A 320 16.11 0.40 -7.60
N ASN A 321 16.00 -0.78 -8.26
CA ASN A 321 16.28 -2.06 -7.62
C ASN A 321 17.76 -2.18 -7.23
N GLN A 322 18.68 -1.81 -8.13
CA GLN A 322 20.11 -1.87 -7.84
C GLN A 322 20.50 -0.86 -6.75
N ARG A 323 19.99 0.38 -6.83
CA ARG A 323 20.26 1.37 -5.78
C ARG A 323 19.76 0.92 -4.42
N CYS A 324 18.57 0.33 -4.36
CA CYS A 324 18.04 -0.22 -3.12
C CYS A 324 18.95 -1.33 -2.57
N ALA A 325 19.38 -2.28 -3.42
CA ALA A 325 20.29 -3.36 -3.03
C ALA A 325 21.63 -2.83 -2.51
N ASP A 326 22.24 -1.90 -3.24
CA ASP A 326 23.53 -1.31 -2.89
C ASP A 326 23.47 -0.54 -1.55
N ARG A 327 22.38 0.19 -1.32
CA ARG A 327 22.22 1.00 -0.12
C ARG A 327 21.92 0.19 1.13
N ILE A 328 21.04 -0.82 1.02
CA ILE A 328 20.68 -1.67 2.17
C ILE A 328 21.70 -2.82 2.41
N GLN A 329 22.62 -3.03 1.46
CA GLN A 329 23.61 -4.11 1.46
C GLN A 329 22.96 -5.51 1.56
N MET A 330 21.84 -5.69 0.87
CA MET A 330 21.10 -6.94 0.79
C MET A 330 20.65 -7.19 -0.65
N PRO A 331 20.52 -8.45 -1.08
CA PRO A 331 19.93 -8.78 -2.37
C PRO A 331 18.50 -8.24 -2.47
N VAL A 332 18.17 -7.68 -3.64
CA VAL A 332 16.82 -7.28 -4.01
C VAL A 332 16.27 -8.25 -5.05
N VAL A 333 15.10 -8.81 -4.77
CA VAL A 333 14.35 -9.72 -5.65
C VAL A 333 13.18 -8.96 -6.24
N ALA A 334 13.26 -8.63 -7.52
CA ALA A 334 12.23 -7.90 -8.25
C ALA A 334 11.25 -8.87 -8.93
N CYS A 335 9.95 -8.69 -8.67
CA CYS A 335 8.87 -9.50 -9.22
C CYS A 335 8.04 -8.62 -10.18
N ASP A 336 8.21 -8.85 -11.47
CA ASP A 336 7.48 -8.11 -12.52
C ASP A 336 6.15 -8.79 -12.85
N MET A 337 5.19 -8.75 -11.92
CA MET A 337 3.87 -9.34 -12.11
C MET A 337 2.80 -8.57 -11.33
N GLU A 338 1.52 -8.79 -11.69
CA GLU A 338 0.34 -8.26 -11.00
C GLU A 338 0.11 -9.01 -9.67
N CYS A 339 0.99 -8.74 -8.70
CA CYS A 339 1.05 -9.47 -7.44
C CYS A 339 -0.28 -9.42 -6.67
N ALA A 340 -1.02 -8.32 -6.71
CA ALA A 340 -2.32 -8.23 -6.04
C ALA A 340 -3.33 -9.26 -6.58
N SER A 341 -3.42 -9.43 -7.90
CA SER A 341 -4.30 -10.43 -8.52
C SER A 341 -3.85 -11.86 -8.21
N ILE A 342 -2.53 -12.10 -8.19
CA ILE A 342 -1.97 -13.42 -7.86
C ILE A 342 -2.24 -13.78 -6.41
N GLY A 343 -1.99 -12.87 -5.48
CA GLY A 343 -2.26 -13.10 -4.05
C GLY A 343 -3.73 -13.35 -3.76
N ASN A 344 -4.62 -12.59 -4.42
CA ASN A 344 -6.06 -12.84 -4.38
C ASN A 344 -6.38 -14.29 -4.85
N ALA A 345 -5.83 -14.73 -5.99
CA ALA A 345 -6.03 -16.08 -6.50
C ALA A 345 -5.50 -17.15 -5.54
N VAL A 346 -4.33 -16.94 -4.92
CA VAL A 346 -3.73 -17.87 -3.94
C VAL A 346 -4.64 -18.04 -2.72
N VAL A 347 -5.25 -16.96 -2.22
CA VAL A 347 -6.19 -17.05 -1.10
C VAL A 347 -7.47 -17.79 -1.51
N GLN A 348 -7.92 -17.66 -2.76
CA GLN A 348 -9.03 -18.47 -3.28
C GLN A 348 -8.67 -19.95 -3.39
N ILE A 349 -7.42 -20.29 -3.77
CA ILE A 349 -6.94 -21.69 -3.79
C ILE A 349 -7.07 -22.31 -2.39
N ALA A 350 -6.82 -21.59 -1.31
CA ALA A 350 -7.00 -22.09 0.05
C ALA A 350 -8.45 -22.50 0.37
N TYR A 351 -9.43 -21.85 -0.25
CA TYR A 351 -10.84 -22.27 -0.13
C TYR A 351 -11.13 -23.59 -0.83
N PHE A 352 -10.60 -23.77 -2.05
CA PHE A 352 -10.83 -24.99 -2.83
C PHE A 352 -9.96 -26.16 -2.36
N HIS A 353 -8.88 -25.87 -1.65
CA HIS A 353 -7.90 -26.83 -1.13
C HIS A 353 -7.66 -26.59 0.36
N PRO A 354 -8.65 -26.87 1.22
CA PRO A 354 -8.55 -26.64 2.66
C PRO A 354 -7.47 -27.49 3.35
N GLU A 355 -6.95 -28.51 2.66
CA GLU A 355 -5.81 -29.33 3.08
C GLU A 355 -4.46 -28.64 2.89
N TYR A 356 -4.39 -27.52 2.13
CA TYR A 356 -3.13 -26.82 1.92
C TYR A 356 -2.80 -25.95 3.14
N SER A 357 -1.61 -26.15 3.67
CA SER A 357 -1.01 -25.28 4.67
C SER A 357 -0.61 -23.93 4.06
N TYR A 358 -0.35 -22.94 4.92
CA TYR A 358 0.20 -21.65 4.49
C TYR A 358 1.51 -21.82 3.70
N ASP A 359 2.40 -22.73 4.16
CA ASP A 359 3.66 -23.03 3.46
C ASP A 359 3.42 -23.60 2.06
N ARG A 360 2.40 -24.47 1.91
CA ARG A 360 2.06 -25.03 0.60
C ARG A 360 1.58 -23.96 -0.36
N LEU A 361 0.78 -23.02 0.11
CA LEU A 361 0.34 -21.88 -0.69
C LEU A 361 1.54 -21.00 -1.13
N ARG A 362 2.50 -20.80 -0.24
CA ARG A 362 3.73 -20.06 -0.56
C ARG A 362 4.61 -20.80 -1.58
N GLU A 363 4.76 -22.13 -1.46
CA GLU A 363 5.47 -22.94 -2.46
C GLU A 363 4.86 -22.77 -3.87
N ILE A 364 3.53 -22.70 -3.97
CA ILE A 364 2.84 -22.44 -5.25
C ILE A 364 3.28 -21.07 -5.80
N VAL A 365 3.31 -20.03 -4.97
CA VAL A 365 3.78 -18.70 -5.37
C VAL A 365 5.22 -18.76 -5.86
N VAL A 366 6.13 -19.30 -5.05
CA VAL A 366 7.58 -19.41 -5.38
C VAL A 366 7.82 -20.14 -6.70
N SER A 367 7.07 -21.21 -6.94
CA SER A 367 7.24 -22.03 -8.16
C SER A 367 6.60 -21.42 -9.40
N SER A 368 5.66 -20.48 -9.24
CA SER A 368 4.88 -19.89 -10.33
C SER A 368 5.45 -18.57 -10.85
N LEU A 369 6.32 -17.91 -10.09
CA LEU A 369 6.77 -16.56 -10.41
C LEU A 369 8.19 -16.53 -10.98
N LYS A 370 8.40 -15.67 -11.97
CA LYS A 370 9.74 -15.32 -12.44
C LYS A 370 10.22 -14.08 -11.70
N VAL A 371 11.44 -14.13 -11.21
CA VAL A 371 12.07 -13.03 -10.48
C VAL A 371 13.40 -12.64 -11.11
N LYS A 372 13.77 -11.37 -10.94
CA LYS A 372 15.10 -10.87 -11.26
C LYS A 372 15.80 -10.46 -9.97
N ARG A 373 17.03 -10.91 -9.79
CA ARG A 373 17.81 -10.66 -8.59
C ARG A 373 18.88 -9.61 -8.85
N TYR A 374 19.03 -8.69 -7.91
CA TYR A 374 20.03 -7.63 -7.91
C TYR A 374 20.90 -7.81 -6.66
N GLU A 375 22.17 -8.11 -6.86
CA GLU A 375 23.14 -8.25 -5.76
C GLU A 375 23.71 -6.87 -5.42
N PRO A 376 23.99 -6.59 -4.12
CA PRO A 376 24.64 -5.35 -3.74
C PRO A 376 26.05 -5.26 -4.33
N ALA A 377 26.44 -4.07 -4.78
CA ALA A 377 27.80 -3.80 -5.21
C ALA A 377 28.77 -3.97 -4.00
N LYS A 378 29.94 -4.56 -4.28
CA LYS A 378 30.98 -4.81 -3.25
C LYS A 378 31.67 -3.51 -2.88
#